data_3cc1f4b716852e4b0d574aa4d8dbcae2
#
_entry.id   3cc1f4b716852e4b0d574aa4d8dbcae2
#
_cell.length_a   1.000
_cell.length_b   1.000
_cell.length_c   1.000
_cell.angle_alpha   90.00
_cell.angle_beta   90.00
_cell.angle_gamma   90.00
#
_symmetry.space_group_name_H-M   'P 1'
#
loop_
_entity.id
_entity.type
_entity.pdbx_description
1 polymer ?
#
loop_
_entity_poly.entity_id
_entity_poly.type
_entity_poly.pdbx_seq_one_letter_code
_entity_poly.pdbx_strand_id
1 'polypeptide(L)'
;MRVLVADHNPKNIQAIVDYDCTFDHEVGNPLAFEIDAVVSPANTAGIMNGGFDAVLRNFFGTTLEYRVRMSLKETPLSVGEARAIQTAHNKIKWLIVAPTVSIAADGLSGHASVAYAAAYNAVIEANRAGAKSLGMTGLGTGAGGLNHHEAMIQQCDGIEDALEDIREGTVDK
;
A
#
# COMPACT_ATOMS: atom_id res chain seq x y z
N MET A 1 6.48 -3.65 -14.16
CA MET A 1 6.85 -3.64 -12.72
C MET A 1 6.35 -4.93 -12.07
N ARG A 2 7.11 -5.54 -11.14
CA ARG A 2 6.67 -6.71 -10.36
C ARG A 2 5.92 -6.23 -9.11
N VAL A 3 4.79 -6.85 -8.81
CA VAL A 3 4.04 -6.60 -7.57
C VAL A 3 3.98 -7.89 -6.76
N LEU A 4 4.20 -7.77 -5.45
CA LEU A 4 4.07 -8.85 -4.47
C LEU A 4 3.09 -8.43 -3.38
N VAL A 5 2.04 -9.20 -3.17
CA VAL A 5 1.20 -9.10 -1.98
C VAL A 5 1.62 -10.17 -0.98
N ALA A 6 2.15 -9.75 0.17
CA ALA A 6 2.51 -10.67 1.24
C ALA A 6 1.84 -10.23 2.55
N ASP A 7 1.09 -11.13 3.16
CA ASP A 7 0.31 -10.84 4.37
C ASP A 7 0.41 -11.97 5.38
N HIS A 8 0.52 -11.62 6.67
CA HIS A 8 0.54 -12.62 7.76
C HIS A 8 -0.80 -13.34 7.93
N ASN A 9 -1.90 -12.71 7.49
CA ASN A 9 -3.21 -13.33 7.54
C ASN A 9 -3.41 -14.24 6.32
N PRO A 10 -3.40 -15.57 6.49
CA PRO A 10 -3.56 -16.49 5.38
C PRO A 10 -4.92 -16.35 4.67
N LYS A 11 -5.94 -15.78 5.33
CA LYS A 11 -7.25 -15.52 4.70
C LYS A 11 -7.15 -14.48 3.59
N ASN A 12 -6.28 -13.47 3.73
CA ASN A 12 -6.03 -12.50 2.68
C ASN A 12 -5.40 -13.17 1.46
N ILE A 13 -4.39 -14.01 1.68
CA ILE A 13 -3.72 -14.70 0.58
C ILE A 13 -4.64 -15.73 -0.08
N GLN A 14 -5.45 -16.46 0.72
CA GLN A 14 -6.41 -17.40 0.15
C GLN A 14 -7.44 -16.69 -0.75
N ALA A 15 -7.92 -15.51 -0.37
CA ALA A 15 -8.84 -14.74 -1.20
C ALA A 15 -8.21 -14.32 -2.55
N ILE A 16 -6.91 -13.97 -2.55
CA ILE A 16 -6.15 -13.69 -3.78
C ILE A 16 -6.04 -14.92 -4.67
N VAL A 17 -5.73 -16.09 -4.08
CA VAL A 17 -5.66 -17.37 -4.80
C VAL A 17 -7.02 -17.74 -5.40
N ASP A 18 -8.09 -17.60 -4.62
CA ASP A 18 -9.45 -17.93 -5.07
C ASP A 18 -9.94 -17.02 -6.21
N TYR A 19 -9.44 -15.78 -6.26
CA TYR A 19 -9.75 -14.81 -7.31
C TYR A 19 -8.85 -14.95 -8.57
N ASP A 20 -7.83 -15.81 -8.51
CA ASP A 20 -6.90 -16.10 -9.63
C ASP A 20 -6.11 -14.87 -10.12
N CYS A 21 -5.61 -14.05 -9.17
CA CYS A 21 -4.81 -12.86 -9.49
C CYS A 21 -3.46 -13.23 -10.11
N THR A 22 -2.98 -12.40 -11.04
CA THR A 22 -1.80 -12.71 -11.88
C THR A 22 -0.46 -12.26 -11.30
N PHE A 23 -0.46 -11.53 -10.18
CA PHE A 23 0.75 -11.04 -9.51
C PHE A 23 1.25 -12.01 -8.42
N ASP A 24 2.48 -11.81 -7.95
CA ASP A 24 3.07 -12.63 -6.89
C ASP A 24 2.32 -12.46 -5.55
N HIS A 25 2.06 -13.56 -4.86
CA HIS A 25 1.45 -13.52 -3.53
C HIS A 25 1.99 -14.62 -2.61
N GLU A 26 2.12 -14.30 -1.31
CA GLU A 26 2.73 -15.20 -0.32
C GLU A 26 2.21 -14.91 1.10
N VAL A 27 2.10 -15.93 1.95
CA VAL A 27 1.88 -15.71 3.38
C VAL A 27 3.17 -15.25 4.02
N GLY A 28 3.19 -14.04 4.59
CA GLY A 28 4.41 -13.52 5.21
C GLY A 28 4.47 -11.99 5.31
N ASN A 29 5.69 -11.48 5.41
CA ASN A 29 5.97 -10.05 5.49
C ASN A 29 6.64 -9.58 4.19
N PRO A 30 6.11 -8.54 3.52
CA PRO A 30 6.73 -8.01 2.28
C PRO A 30 8.21 -7.66 2.44
N LEU A 31 8.62 -7.20 3.63
CA LEU A 31 10.01 -6.82 3.92
C LEU A 31 11.01 -8.01 3.90
N ALA A 32 10.51 -9.24 3.90
CA ALA A 32 11.35 -10.45 3.80
C ALA A 32 11.74 -10.78 2.36
N PHE A 33 11.19 -10.08 1.37
CA PHE A 33 11.40 -10.32 -0.06
C PHE A 33 12.27 -9.23 -0.69
N GLU A 34 12.80 -9.53 -1.88
CA GLU A 34 13.55 -8.53 -2.66
C GLU A 34 12.57 -7.59 -3.38
N ILE A 35 12.44 -6.40 -2.81
CA ILE A 35 11.57 -5.31 -3.30
C ILE A 35 12.31 -3.97 -3.26
N ASP A 36 12.00 -3.06 -4.17
CA ASP A 36 12.55 -1.69 -4.20
C ASP A 36 11.63 -0.68 -3.50
N ALA A 37 10.35 -1.00 -3.42
CA ALA A 37 9.34 -0.16 -2.80
C ALA A 37 8.41 -1.00 -1.92
N VAL A 38 7.85 -0.38 -0.88
CA VAL A 38 6.87 -1.02 0.01
C VAL A 38 5.71 -0.06 0.28
N VAL A 39 4.47 -0.58 0.29
CA VAL A 39 3.28 0.21 0.59
C VAL A 39 3.08 0.31 2.10
N SER A 40 2.84 1.53 2.57
CA SER A 40 2.31 1.84 3.91
C SER A 40 0.79 2.02 3.80
N PRO A 41 -0.01 1.13 4.42
CA PRO A 41 -1.47 1.26 4.47
C PRO A 41 -1.87 2.33 5.49
N ALA A 42 -1.43 3.55 5.25
CA ALA A 42 -1.43 4.67 6.17
C ALA A 42 -2.84 5.11 6.63
N ASN A 43 -2.86 5.97 7.63
CA ASN A 43 -3.95 6.90 7.87
C ASN A 43 -3.60 8.30 7.32
N THR A 44 -4.59 9.15 7.16
CA THR A 44 -4.41 10.50 6.57
C THR A 44 -3.54 11.44 7.42
N ALA A 45 -3.26 11.11 8.68
CA ALA A 45 -2.33 11.86 9.54
C ALA A 45 -0.88 11.35 9.48
N GLY A 46 -0.62 10.20 8.85
CA GLY A 46 0.69 9.59 8.75
C GLY A 46 1.25 9.07 10.07
N ILE A 47 0.37 8.72 11.02
CA ILE A 47 0.77 8.14 12.31
C ILE A 47 1.00 6.64 12.12
N MET A 48 2.23 6.20 12.35
CA MET A 48 2.69 4.82 12.08
C MET A 48 2.81 4.01 13.39
N ASN A 49 1.73 3.93 14.18
CA ASN A 49 1.75 3.31 15.51
C ASN A 49 0.95 2.01 15.61
N GLY A 50 0.38 1.52 14.53
CA GLY A 50 -0.42 0.30 14.51
C GLY A 50 -0.29 -0.50 13.22
N GLY A 51 -0.67 -1.78 13.26
CA GLY A 51 -0.68 -2.66 12.09
C GLY A 51 0.67 -2.75 11.38
N PHE A 52 0.64 -2.82 10.07
CA PHE A 52 1.87 -2.91 9.26
C PHE A 52 2.69 -1.62 9.32
N ASP A 53 2.08 -0.46 9.54
CA ASP A 53 2.81 0.81 9.70
C ASP A 53 3.75 0.79 10.90
N ALA A 54 3.37 0.16 12.00
CA ALA A 54 4.27 -0.02 13.15
C ALA A 54 5.48 -0.91 12.79
N VAL A 55 5.30 -1.93 11.95
CA VAL A 55 6.38 -2.76 11.42
C VAL A 55 7.32 -1.93 10.54
N LEU A 56 6.77 -1.12 9.64
CA LEU A 56 7.55 -0.22 8.77
C LEU A 56 8.33 0.82 9.58
N ARG A 57 7.69 1.44 10.59
CA ARG A 57 8.36 2.38 11.49
C ARG A 57 9.52 1.73 12.26
N ASN A 58 9.33 0.50 12.75
CA ASN A 58 10.40 -0.22 13.44
C ASN A 58 11.54 -0.60 12.49
N PHE A 59 11.24 -0.93 11.25
CA PHE A 59 12.22 -1.31 10.24
C PHE A 59 13.03 -0.12 9.71
N PHE A 60 12.38 0.99 9.37
CA PHE A 60 13.02 2.17 8.77
C PHE A 60 13.42 3.25 9.79
N GLY A 61 12.91 3.20 11.01
CA GLY A 61 13.14 4.19 12.06
C GLY A 61 12.14 5.34 12.07
N THR A 62 12.12 6.08 13.17
CA THR A 62 11.18 7.19 13.43
C THR A 62 11.39 8.40 12.51
N THR A 63 12.57 8.54 11.91
CA THR A 63 12.84 9.59 10.93
C THR A 63 11.96 9.44 9.69
N LEU A 64 11.66 8.20 9.26
CA LEU A 64 10.75 7.99 8.14
C LEU A 64 9.32 8.40 8.51
N GLU A 65 8.82 8.03 9.69
CA GLU A 65 7.51 8.49 10.17
C GLU A 65 7.41 10.01 10.19
N TYR A 66 8.46 10.70 10.67
CA TYR A 66 8.49 12.16 10.65
C TYR A 66 8.37 12.73 9.23
N ARG A 67 9.10 12.17 8.26
CA ARG A 67 8.98 12.57 6.85
C ARG A 67 7.58 12.34 6.28
N VAL A 68 6.97 11.21 6.59
CA VAL A 68 5.58 10.90 6.18
C VAL A 68 4.63 11.96 6.72
N ARG A 69 4.69 12.22 8.02
CA ARG A 69 3.81 13.20 8.69
C ARG A 69 4.01 14.62 8.14
N MET A 70 5.23 15.04 7.90
CA MET A 70 5.51 16.36 7.33
C MET A 70 5.00 16.46 5.89
N SER A 71 5.21 15.44 5.07
CA SER A 71 4.69 15.40 3.69
C SER A 71 3.17 15.49 3.66
N LEU A 72 2.46 14.76 4.52
CA LEU A 72 1.00 14.78 4.60
C LEU A 72 0.45 16.09 5.20
N LYS A 73 1.23 16.75 6.06
CA LYS A 73 0.87 18.06 6.61
C LYS A 73 0.99 19.17 5.55
N GLU A 74 2.04 19.13 4.73
CA GLU A 74 2.27 20.12 3.67
C GLU A 74 1.30 19.95 2.51
N THR A 75 1.08 18.72 2.10
CA THR A 75 0.14 18.37 1.02
C THR A 75 -0.63 17.14 1.45
N PRO A 76 -1.84 17.29 2.00
CA PRO A 76 -2.67 16.19 2.44
C PRO A 76 -2.97 15.19 1.32
N LEU A 77 -3.13 13.92 1.68
CA LEU A 77 -3.69 12.87 0.84
C LEU A 77 -5.08 12.49 1.35
N SER A 78 -5.99 12.32 0.41
CA SER A 78 -7.28 11.68 0.68
C SER A 78 -7.11 10.16 0.81
N VAL A 79 -8.10 9.50 1.39
CA VAL A 79 -8.19 8.05 1.40
C VAL A 79 -8.23 7.52 -0.05
N GLY A 80 -7.40 6.54 -0.36
CA GLY A 80 -7.27 5.97 -1.70
C GLY A 80 -6.23 6.64 -2.60
N GLU A 81 -5.73 7.83 -2.27
CA GLU A 81 -4.58 8.43 -2.97
C GLU A 81 -3.26 7.79 -2.53
N ALA A 82 -2.17 8.07 -3.25
CA ALA A 82 -0.85 7.57 -2.88
C ALA A 82 0.26 8.59 -3.15
N ARG A 83 1.39 8.44 -2.45
CA ARG A 83 2.60 9.25 -2.63
C ARG A 83 3.85 8.48 -2.31
N ALA A 84 4.86 8.58 -3.16
CA ALA A 84 6.18 8.01 -2.95
C ALA A 84 7.04 8.91 -2.04
N ILE A 85 7.64 8.33 -1.00
CA ILE A 85 8.56 8.99 -0.06
C ILE A 85 9.86 8.17 0.01
N GLN A 86 11.00 8.82 -0.14
CA GLN A 86 12.30 8.15 -0.03
C GLN A 86 12.57 7.67 1.40
N THR A 87 13.01 6.41 1.53
CA THR A 87 13.30 5.79 2.82
C THR A 87 14.71 6.06 3.34
N ALA A 88 15.66 6.37 2.47
CA ALA A 88 17.10 6.35 2.70
C ALA A 88 17.69 4.94 2.94
N HIS A 89 16.90 3.87 2.78
CA HIS A 89 17.37 2.49 2.87
C HIS A 89 18.07 2.07 1.57
N ASN A 90 19.12 1.25 1.67
CA ASN A 90 19.96 0.89 0.51
C ASN A 90 19.26 -0.03 -0.51
N LYS A 91 18.30 -0.86 -0.09
CA LYS A 91 17.54 -1.77 -0.95
C LYS A 91 16.13 -1.24 -1.22
N ILE A 92 15.32 -1.05 -0.18
CA ILE A 92 13.95 -0.55 -0.30
C ILE A 92 14.00 0.98 -0.31
N LYS A 93 14.05 1.57 -1.49
CA LYS A 93 14.28 3.02 -1.66
C LYS A 93 13.03 3.87 -1.46
N TRP A 94 11.85 3.28 -1.64
CA TRP A 94 10.59 4.00 -1.62
C TRP A 94 9.59 3.41 -0.63
N LEU A 95 9.00 4.28 0.18
CA LEU A 95 7.76 4.03 0.89
C LEU A 95 6.63 4.66 0.08
N ILE A 96 5.66 3.85 -0.32
CA ILE A 96 4.46 4.34 -0.98
C ILE A 96 3.37 4.51 0.08
N VAL A 97 3.14 5.74 0.49
CA VAL A 97 2.12 6.07 1.49
C VAL A 97 0.77 6.08 0.80
N ALA A 98 -0.12 5.17 1.18
CA ALA A 98 -1.46 5.01 0.59
C ALA A 98 -2.51 4.94 1.72
N PRO A 99 -3.08 6.08 2.15
CA PRO A 99 -4.06 6.10 3.24
C PRO A 99 -5.30 5.26 2.92
N THR A 100 -5.59 4.29 3.79
CA THR A 100 -6.79 3.45 3.72
C THR A 100 -7.87 3.88 4.71
N VAL A 101 -7.54 4.75 5.66
CA VAL A 101 -8.45 5.29 6.66
C VAL A 101 -8.19 6.77 6.89
N SER A 102 -9.26 7.52 7.18
CA SER A 102 -9.17 8.91 7.62
C SER A 102 -9.17 8.98 9.15
N ILE A 103 -8.35 9.86 9.72
CA ILE A 103 -8.51 10.29 11.12
C ILE A 103 -9.30 11.59 11.11
N ALA A 104 -10.60 11.48 11.11
CA ALA A 104 -11.51 12.61 11.29
C ALA A 104 -11.99 12.68 12.74
N ALA A 105 -12.67 13.78 13.12
CA ALA A 105 -13.21 13.97 14.46
C ALA A 105 -14.22 12.89 14.88
N ASP A 106 -14.81 12.20 13.94
CA ASP A 106 -15.81 11.14 14.04
C ASP A 106 -15.23 9.72 14.01
N GLY A 107 -13.90 9.58 14.00
CA GLY A 107 -13.19 8.28 14.03
C GLY A 107 -12.68 7.81 12.69
N LEU A 108 -12.32 6.51 12.63
CA LEU A 108 -11.78 5.90 11.42
C LEU A 108 -12.93 5.61 10.45
N SER A 109 -12.95 6.31 9.33
CA SER A 109 -13.90 6.07 8.25
C SER A 109 -13.17 5.55 7.00
N GLY A 110 -13.61 4.41 6.48
CA GLY A 110 -13.16 3.88 5.19
C GLY A 110 -14.24 4.09 4.12
N HIS A 111 -13.84 4.12 2.86
CA HIS A 111 -14.74 4.13 1.72
C HIS A 111 -14.93 2.72 1.15
N ALA A 112 -16.09 2.44 0.54
CA ALA A 112 -16.43 1.11 0.04
C ALA A 112 -15.43 0.53 -0.98
N SER A 113 -14.72 1.40 -1.75
CA SER A 113 -13.73 0.99 -2.77
C SER A 113 -12.30 1.37 -2.40
N VAL A 114 -11.99 1.51 -1.11
CA VAL A 114 -10.69 2.03 -0.66
C VAL A 114 -9.53 1.12 -1.01
N ALA A 115 -9.70 -0.19 -0.94
CA ALA A 115 -8.64 -1.15 -1.23
C ALA A 115 -8.26 -1.13 -2.72
N TYR A 116 -9.24 -0.97 -3.62
CA TYR A 116 -9.01 -0.76 -5.04
C TYR A 116 -8.19 0.53 -5.29
N ALA A 117 -8.70 1.67 -4.82
CA ALA A 117 -8.07 2.96 -5.10
C ALA A 117 -6.66 3.05 -4.51
N ALA A 118 -6.46 2.60 -3.26
CA ALA A 118 -5.15 2.60 -2.62
C ALA A 118 -4.15 1.68 -3.35
N ALA A 119 -4.58 0.50 -3.78
CA ALA A 119 -3.73 -0.42 -4.53
C ALA A 119 -3.37 0.13 -5.91
N TYR A 120 -4.36 0.59 -6.68
CA TYR A 120 -4.15 1.18 -8.00
C TYR A 120 -3.15 2.35 -7.92
N ASN A 121 -3.43 3.34 -7.08
CA ASN A 121 -2.58 4.53 -6.95
C ASN A 121 -1.19 4.19 -6.38
N ALA A 122 -1.08 3.21 -5.48
CA ALA A 122 0.23 2.78 -4.98
C ALA A 122 1.11 2.17 -6.09
N VAL A 123 0.52 1.36 -6.98
CA VAL A 123 1.23 0.79 -8.14
C VAL A 123 1.67 1.89 -9.11
N ILE A 124 0.80 2.84 -9.41
CA ILE A 124 1.11 3.98 -10.28
C ILE A 124 2.24 4.85 -9.68
N GLU A 125 2.15 5.20 -8.40
CA GLU A 125 3.16 6.02 -7.72
C GLU A 125 4.52 5.31 -7.62
N ALA A 126 4.54 4.00 -7.35
CA ALA A 126 5.76 3.21 -7.36
C ALA A 126 6.41 3.21 -8.76
N ASN A 127 5.61 3.08 -9.81
CA ASN A 127 6.09 3.14 -11.19
C ASN A 127 6.68 4.53 -11.54
N ARG A 128 6.00 5.61 -11.17
CA ARG A 128 6.49 7.00 -11.32
C ARG A 128 7.80 7.25 -10.58
N ALA A 129 7.93 6.67 -9.39
CA ALA A 129 9.17 6.72 -8.61
C ALA A 129 10.32 5.88 -9.20
N GLY A 130 10.05 5.10 -10.25
CA GLY A 130 11.03 4.26 -10.93
C GLY A 130 11.30 2.91 -10.26
N ALA A 131 10.44 2.49 -9.32
CA ALA A 131 10.55 1.18 -8.69
C ALA A 131 10.30 0.06 -9.71
N LYS A 132 11.06 -1.03 -9.59
CA LYS A 132 10.92 -2.23 -10.43
C LYS A 132 10.10 -3.31 -9.74
N SER A 133 10.04 -3.24 -8.41
CA SER A 133 9.26 -4.17 -7.58
C SER A 133 8.60 -3.43 -6.42
N LEU A 134 7.36 -3.80 -6.13
CA LEU A 134 6.53 -3.23 -5.07
C LEU A 134 5.99 -4.35 -4.19
N GLY A 135 6.25 -4.25 -2.89
CA GLY A 135 5.63 -5.13 -1.88
C GLY A 135 4.49 -4.43 -1.15
N MET A 136 3.41 -5.14 -0.86
CA MET A 136 2.31 -4.64 -0.04
C MET A 136 1.65 -5.75 0.77
N THR A 137 0.96 -5.36 1.84
CA THR A 137 0.07 -6.25 2.61
C THR A 137 -1.36 -6.14 2.09
N GLY A 138 -2.30 -6.89 2.67
CA GLY A 138 -3.73 -6.66 2.45
C GLY A 138 -4.13 -5.26 2.91
N LEU A 139 -4.80 -4.51 2.04
CA LEU A 139 -5.22 -3.14 2.26
C LEU A 139 -6.67 -3.08 2.76
N GLY A 140 -6.94 -2.18 3.72
CA GLY A 140 -8.29 -1.92 4.22
C GLY A 140 -8.86 -2.96 5.20
N THR A 141 -8.16 -4.06 5.47
CA THR A 141 -8.62 -5.16 6.34
C THR A 141 -8.31 -4.97 7.83
N GLY A 142 -7.44 -4.02 8.16
CA GLY A 142 -7.10 -3.68 9.54
C GLY A 142 -8.10 -2.69 10.15
N ALA A 143 -7.64 -1.49 10.48
CA ALA A 143 -8.47 -0.42 11.05
C ALA A 143 -9.63 0.01 10.12
N GLY A 144 -9.51 -0.19 8.80
CA GLY A 144 -10.57 0.05 7.83
C GLY A 144 -11.79 -0.86 7.97
N GLY A 145 -11.62 -2.04 8.59
CA GLY A 145 -12.71 -2.96 8.91
C GLY A 145 -13.41 -3.61 7.72
N LEU A 146 -12.81 -3.58 6.53
CA LEU A 146 -13.36 -4.27 5.37
C LEU A 146 -13.31 -5.79 5.54
N ASN A 147 -14.32 -6.48 4.97
CA ASN A 147 -14.27 -7.92 4.84
C ASN A 147 -13.03 -8.35 4.06
N HIS A 148 -12.30 -9.36 4.54
CA HIS A 148 -11.04 -9.81 3.94
C HIS A 148 -11.20 -10.20 2.47
N HIS A 149 -12.23 -10.96 2.13
CA HIS A 149 -12.48 -11.42 0.76
C HIS A 149 -12.77 -10.23 -0.16
N GLU A 150 -13.68 -9.34 0.25
CA GLU A 150 -14.04 -8.14 -0.53
C GLU A 150 -12.85 -7.20 -0.72
N ALA A 151 -12.09 -6.94 0.35
CA ALA A 151 -10.92 -6.07 0.28
C ALA A 151 -9.84 -6.63 -0.66
N MET A 152 -9.63 -7.96 -0.65
CA MET A 152 -8.61 -8.58 -1.51
C MET A 152 -9.04 -8.59 -2.98
N ILE A 153 -10.33 -8.80 -3.29
CA ILE A 153 -10.84 -8.65 -4.66
C ILE A 153 -10.61 -7.22 -5.17
N GLN A 154 -10.99 -6.21 -4.39
CA GLN A 154 -10.75 -4.82 -4.73
C GLN A 154 -9.25 -4.53 -4.95
N GLN A 155 -8.40 -5.07 -4.09
CA GLN A 155 -6.95 -4.90 -4.21
C GLN A 155 -6.41 -5.59 -5.47
N CYS A 156 -6.88 -6.78 -5.80
CA CYS A 156 -6.53 -7.49 -7.03
C CYS A 156 -6.88 -6.64 -8.26
N ASP A 157 -8.12 -6.20 -8.37
CA ASP A 157 -8.60 -5.38 -9.49
C ASP A 157 -7.75 -4.10 -9.62
N GLY A 158 -7.50 -3.40 -8.51
CA GLY A 158 -6.68 -2.19 -8.52
C GLY A 158 -5.24 -2.41 -8.96
N ILE A 159 -4.61 -3.51 -8.56
CA ILE A 159 -3.26 -3.87 -8.99
C ILE A 159 -3.24 -4.20 -10.50
N GLU A 160 -4.17 -5.04 -10.95
CA GLU A 160 -4.20 -5.51 -12.33
C GLU A 160 -4.50 -4.38 -13.31
N ASP A 161 -5.48 -3.52 -13.00
CA ASP A 161 -5.82 -2.34 -13.79
C ASP A 161 -4.62 -1.38 -13.88
N ALA A 162 -3.93 -1.13 -12.76
CA ALA A 162 -2.75 -0.27 -12.75
C ALA A 162 -1.59 -0.84 -13.58
N LEU A 163 -1.37 -2.15 -13.52
CA LEU A 163 -0.34 -2.83 -14.32
C LEU A 163 -0.70 -2.81 -15.82
N GLU A 164 -1.97 -2.90 -16.16
CA GLU A 164 -2.46 -2.77 -17.54
C GLU A 164 -2.24 -1.35 -18.06
N ASP A 165 -2.65 -0.33 -17.32
CA ASP A 165 -2.47 1.08 -17.67
C ASP A 165 -0.99 1.44 -17.86
N ILE A 166 -0.09 0.91 -17.03
CA ILE A 166 1.36 1.08 -17.18
C ILE A 166 1.86 0.43 -18.48
N ARG A 167 1.37 -0.76 -18.84
CA ARG A 167 1.75 -1.46 -20.07
C ARG A 167 1.26 -0.72 -21.31
N GLU A 168 0.06 -0.20 -21.27
CA GLU A 168 -0.55 0.55 -22.35
C GLU A 168 -0.01 1.99 -22.49
N GLY A 169 0.69 2.49 -21.44
CA GLY A 169 1.20 3.85 -21.41
C GLY A 169 0.11 4.91 -21.28
N THR A 170 -1.02 4.55 -20.69
CA THR A 170 -2.15 5.45 -20.42
C THR A 170 -1.92 6.34 -19.20
N VAL A 171 -0.97 5.99 -18.36
CA VAL A 171 -0.53 6.77 -17.20
C VAL A 171 0.86 7.34 -17.44
N ASP A 172 1.05 8.63 -17.16
CA ASP A 172 2.33 9.32 -17.29
C ASP A 172 3.40 8.69 -16.38
N LYS A 173 4.65 8.64 -16.92
CA LYS A 173 5.82 8.20 -16.16
C LYS A 173 6.21 9.22 -15.12
#